data_f87fba62594455b5299eb7d7ae354795
#
_entry.id   f87fba62594455b5299eb7d7ae354795
#
_cell.length_a   1.000
_cell.length_b   1.000
_cell.length_c   1.000
_cell.angle_alpha   90.00
_cell.angle_beta   90.00
_cell.angle_gamma   90.00
#
_symmetry.space_group_name_H-M   'P 1'
#
loop_
_entity.id
_entity.type
_entity.pdbx_description
1 polymer ?
#
loop_
_entity_poly.entity_id
_entity_poly.type
_entity_poly.pdbx_seq_one_letter_code
_entity_poly.pdbx_strand_id
1 'polypeptide(L)'
;MSEPKMGKGIIVGKNVQFGKDVVVWNYVVIGDDTRIGDGTRVGSFCDIGKGVIIGKNCIVQAHVTISNECELWNNVFVGPNSSLLNDKFPHSKCLTPTIIKNDVIVGGCVTVLPNVTINENSVIAAGSVVTKDVPPGTVVKGAPAETMMTRREYESKRKRFIASARGK
;
A
#
# COMPACT_ATOMS: atom_id res chain seq x y z
N MET A 1 12.91 -18.03 14.16
CA MET A 1 12.18 -17.16 13.18
C MET A 1 13.06 -17.12 11.94
N SER A 2 12.49 -17.31 10.74
CA SER A 2 13.27 -17.18 9.50
C SER A 2 13.67 -15.70 9.33
N GLU A 3 14.95 -15.46 9.05
CA GLU A 3 15.41 -14.10 8.75
C GLU A 3 14.76 -13.61 7.44
N PRO A 4 14.47 -12.29 7.34
CA PRO A 4 13.92 -11.73 6.11
C PRO A 4 14.92 -11.84 4.96
N LYS A 5 14.43 -12.09 3.75
CA LYS A 5 15.27 -12.05 2.54
C LYS A 5 15.50 -10.61 2.14
N MET A 6 16.75 -10.14 2.24
CA MET A 6 17.13 -8.75 1.97
C MET A 6 17.90 -8.64 0.66
N GLY A 7 17.54 -7.66 -0.17
CA GLY A 7 18.28 -7.24 -1.36
C GLY A 7 19.54 -6.42 -1.02
N LYS A 8 20.04 -5.67 -1.99
CA LYS A 8 21.24 -4.81 -1.82
C LYS A 8 20.84 -3.39 -1.44
N GLY A 9 21.72 -2.69 -0.69
CA GLY A 9 21.58 -1.26 -0.40
C GLY A 9 20.36 -0.90 0.45
N ILE A 10 19.91 -1.80 1.32
CA ILE A 10 18.79 -1.56 2.22
C ILE A 10 19.29 -0.84 3.46
N ILE A 11 18.56 0.19 3.90
CA ILE A 11 18.77 0.90 5.16
C ILE A 11 17.63 0.55 6.09
N VAL A 12 17.94 0.00 7.25
CA VAL A 12 16.97 -0.40 8.26
C VAL A 12 17.19 0.42 9.53
N GLY A 13 16.14 1.08 9.99
CA GLY A 13 16.12 1.84 11.22
C GLY A 13 16.17 0.98 12.48
N LYS A 14 16.05 1.62 13.64
CA LYS A 14 16.06 0.95 14.95
C LYS A 14 14.71 0.27 15.21
N ASN A 15 14.73 -0.83 15.99
CA ASN A 15 13.54 -1.54 16.45
C ASN A 15 12.59 -2.02 15.35
N VAL A 16 13.07 -2.21 14.11
CA VAL A 16 12.26 -2.75 13.02
C VAL A 16 12.00 -4.23 13.26
N GLN A 17 10.75 -4.63 13.09
CA GLN A 17 10.32 -6.02 13.30
C GLN A 17 9.85 -6.62 11.99
N PHE A 18 10.40 -7.80 11.66
CA PHE A 18 10.01 -8.56 10.49
C PHE A 18 9.32 -9.86 10.90
N GLY A 19 8.21 -10.17 10.26
CA GLY A 19 7.56 -11.46 10.32
C GLY A 19 8.32 -12.53 9.54
N LYS A 20 7.73 -13.73 9.46
CA LYS A 20 8.28 -14.85 8.69
C LYS A 20 8.16 -14.60 7.19
N ASP A 21 9.15 -15.10 6.43
CA ASP A 21 9.14 -15.10 4.95
C ASP A 21 8.95 -13.70 4.32
N VAL A 22 9.35 -12.64 5.02
CA VAL A 22 9.39 -11.28 4.48
C VAL A 22 10.49 -11.18 3.42
N VAL A 23 10.19 -10.49 2.32
CA VAL A 23 11.14 -10.21 1.24
C VAL A 23 11.22 -8.72 1.02
N VAL A 24 12.41 -8.15 1.13
CA VAL A 24 12.70 -6.74 0.84
C VAL A 24 13.69 -6.68 -0.32
N TRP A 25 13.31 -6.02 -1.41
CA TRP A 25 14.15 -5.89 -2.59
C TRP A 25 15.22 -4.79 -2.41
N ASN A 26 15.85 -4.34 -3.48
CA ASN A 26 17.03 -3.50 -3.43
C ASN A 26 16.69 -2.03 -3.11
N TYR A 27 17.61 -1.33 -2.44
CA TYR A 27 17.58 0.11 -2.20
C TYR A 27 16.31 0.60 -1.50
N VAL A 28 15.86 -0.12 -0.49
CA VAL A 28 14.71 0.24 0.35
C VAL A 28 15.20 0.92 1.61
N VAL A 29 14.52 1.98 2.02
CA VAL A 29 14.70 2.61 3.33
C VAL A 29 13.52 2.23 4.22
N ILE A 30 13.80 1.79 5.45
CA ILE A 30 12.80 1.42 6.45
C ILE A 30 13.08 2.20 7.72
N GLY A 31 12.16 3.06 8.10
CA GLY A 31 12.28 3.90 9.29
C GLY A 31 12.17 3.12 10.60
N ASP A 32 12.55 3.79 11.68
CA ASP A 32 12.53 3.24 13.04
C ASP A 32 11.14 2.74 13.45
N ASP A 33 11.09 1.77 14.34
CA ASP A 33 9.86 1.25 14.97
C ASP A 33 8.84 0.64 13.99
N THR A 34 9.23 0.39 12.74
CA THR A 34 8.36 -0.19 11.68
C THR A 34 8.14 -1.67 11.90
N ARG A 35 6.94 -2.15 11.59
CA ARG A 35 6.58 -3.58 11.66
C ARG A 35 6.09 -4.08 10.31
N ILE A 36 6.65 -5.19 9.85
CA ILE A 36 6.29 -5.83 8.58
C ILE A 36 5.88 -7.27 8.85
N GLY A 37 4.63 -7.61 8.57
CA GLY A 37 4.03 -8.92 8.85
C GLY A 37 4.46 -10.04 7.90
N ASP A 38 4.12 -11.27 8.28
CA ASP A 38 4.52 -12.50 7.58
C ASP A 38 4.17 -12.47 6.08
N GLY A 39 5.05 -13.01 5.25
CA GLY A 39 4.83 -13.19 3.81
C GLY A 39 4.78 -11.89 2.98
N THR A 40 5.00 -10.74 3.61
CA THR A 40 4.96 -9.44 2.94
C THR A 40 6.20 -9.23 2.07
N ARG A 41 5.99 -8.60 0.92
CA ARG A 41 7.03 -8.27 -0.06
C ARG A 41 7.09 -6.78 -0.30
N VAL A 42 8.28 -6.19 -0.17
CA VAL A 42 8.55 -4.77 -0.42
C VAL A 42 9.45 -4.64 -1.64
N GLY A 43 8.98 -3.97 -2.66
CA GLY A 43 9.68 -3.72 -3.93
C GLY A 43 10.86 -2.76 -3.78
N SER A 44 11.69 -2.70 -4.80
CA SER A 44 12.88 -1.85 -4.78
C SER A 44 12.54 -0.35 -4.75
N PHE A 45 13.44 0.44 -4.18
CA PHE A 45 13.35 1.90 -4.11
C PHE A 45 12.12 2.41 -3.33
N CYS A 46 11.59 1.61 -2.41
CA CYS A 46 10.54 2.07 -1.50
C CYS A 46 11.14 2.87 -0.35
N ASP A 47 10.39 3.87 0.10
CA ASP A 47 10.65 4.64 1.31
C ASP A 47 9.53 4.36 2.32
N ILE A 48 9.85 3.63 3.38
CA ILE A 48 8.93 3.26 4.46
C ILE A 48 9.27 4.08 5.68
N GLY A 49 8.39 4.97 6.06
CA GLY A 49 8.57 5.90 7.17
C GLY A 49 8.63 5.24 8.54
N LYS A 50 8.92 6.04 9.54
CA LYS A 50 8.96 5.63 10.95
C LYS A 50 7.60 5.18 11.45
N GLY A 51 7.56 4.12 12.27
CA GLY A 51 6.35 3.64 12.93
C GLY A 51 5.28 3.06 12.01
N VAL A 52 5.62 2.80 10.73
CA VAL A 52 4.71 2.19 9.77
C VAL A 52 4.37 0.77 10.18
N ILE A 53 3.11 0.39 10.02
CA ILE A 53 2.65 -0.98 10.24
C ILE A 53 2.20 -1.56 8.90
N ILE A 54 2.85 -2.65 8.47
CA ILE A 54 2.44 -3.42 7.29
C ILE A 54 2.06 -4.81 7.76
N GLY A 55 0.82 -5.20 7.50
CA GLY A 55 0.26 -6.50 7.86
C GLY A 55 0.85 -7.67 7.07
N LYS A 56 0.15 -8.80 7.11
CA LYS A 56 0.60 -10.04 6.46
C LYS A 56 0.23 -10.08 4.98
N ASN A 57 1.06 -10.80 4.20
CA ASN A 57 0.83 -11.09 2.79
C ASN A 57 0.62 -9.83 1.92
N CYS A 58 1.15 -8.69 2.33
CA CYS A 58 1.09 -7.47 1.55
C CYS A 58 2.11 -7.50 0.40
N ILE A 59 1.77 -6.82 -0.68
CA ILE A 59 2.67 -6.61 -1.83
C ILE A 59 2.78 -5.12 -2.06
N VAL A 60 3.91 -4.56 -1.68
CA VAL A 60 4.28 -3.16 -1.95
C VAL A 60 5.20 -3.17 -3.16
N GLN A 61 4.76 -2.58 -4.27
CA GLN A 61 5.54 -2.53 -5.52
C GLN A 61 6.68 -1.50 -5.43
N ALA A 62 7.50 -1.43 -6.47
CA ALA A 62 8.66 -0.52 -6.48
C ALA A 62 8.25 0.97 -6.42
N HIS A 63 9.16 1.80 -5.87
CA HIS A 63 9.00 3.25 -5.78
C HIS A 63 7.74 3.72 -5.01
N VAL A 64 7.31 2.96 -4.03
CA VAL A 64 6.22 3.36 -3.15
C VAL A 64 6.78 4.14 -1.96
N THR A 65 6.14 5.26 -1.63
CA THR A 65 6.40 6.01 -0.40
C THR A 65 5.26 5.80 0.59
N ILE A 66 5.59 5.33 1.79
CA ILE A 66 4.66 5.19 2.90
C ILE A 66 5.14 6.11 4.02
N SER A 67 4.44 7.23 4.21
CA SER A 67 4.80 8.20 5.25
C SER A 67 4.66 7.64 6.66
N ASN A 68 5.31 8.30 7.62
CA ASN A 68 5.33 7.86 9.02
C ASN A 68 3.95 7.52 9.56
N GLU A 69 3.88 6.46 10.38
CA GLU A 69 2.71 6.00 11.11
C GLU A 69 1.53 5.52 10.23
N CYS A 70 1.67 5.48 8.92
CA CYS A 70 0.65 4.89 8.05
C CYS A 70 0.51 3.38 8.31
N GLU A 71 -0.70 2.87 8.11
CA GLU A 71 -1.01 1.46 8.33
C GLU A 71 -1.52 0.79 7.05
N LEU A 72 -0.95 -0.36 6.72
CA LEU A 72 -1.49 -1.31 5.76
C LEU A 72 -1.87 -2.58 6.52
N TRP A 73 -3.12 -2.99 6.45
CA TRP A 73 -3.56 -4.23 7.07
C TRP A 73 -3.18 -5.44 6.20
N ASN A 74 -3.88 -6.57 6.31
CA ASN A 74 -3.47 -7.78 5.62
C ASN A 74 -3.91 -7.82 4.15
N ASN A 75 -3.15 -8.55 3.32
CA ASN A 75 -3.44 -8.81 1.90
C ASN A 75 -3.57 -7.53 1.04
N VAL A 76 -2.90 -6.45 1.43
CA VAL A 76 -2.94 -5.19 0.68
C VAL A 76 -1.96 -5.24 -0.49
N PHE A 77 -2.42 -4.83 -1.66
CA PHE A 77 -1.56 -4.57 -2.81
C PHE A 77 -1.41 -3.06 -3.02
N VAL A 78 -0.18 -2.58 -3.12
CA VAL A 78 0.13 -1.19 -3.46
C VAL A 78 0.95 -1.16 -4.74
N GLY A 79 0.36 -0.61 -5.79
CA GLY A 79 0.98 -0.46 -7.11
C GLY A 79 2.15 0.52 -7.12
N PRO A 80 3.03 0.45 -8.13
CA PRO A 80 4.26 1.22 -8.18
C PRO A 80 4.01 2.72 -8.24
N ASN A 81 4.98 3.50 -7.76
CA ASN A 81 4.96 4.97 -7.72
C ASN A 81 3.77 5.57 -6.95
N SER A 82 3.21 4.84 -6.00
CA SER A 82 2.12 5.33 -5.15
C SER A 82 2.66 5.95 -3.87
N SER A 83 1.93 6.93 -3.33
CA SER A 83 2.31 7.66 -2.11
C SER A 83 1.16 7.69 -1.11
N LEU A 84 1.45 7.28 0.13
CA LEU A 84 0.54 7.38 1.27
C LEU A 84 1.03 8.50 2.18
N LEU A 85 0.25 9.55 2.33
CA LEU A 85 0.65 10.77 3.00
C LEU A 85 0.13 10.84 4.44
N ASN A 86 0.74 11.67 5.28
CA ASN A 86 0.41 11.78 6.71
C ASN A 86 0.33 13.21 7.27
N ASP A 87 0.68 14.24 6.50
CA ASP A 87 0.56 15.64 6.95
C ASP A 87 -0.33 16.42 5.97
N LYS A 88 -1.51 16.81 6.44
CA LYS A 88 -2.52 17.49 5.62
C LYS A 88 -2.12 18.92 5.26
N PHE A 89 -1.36 19.56 6.11
CA PHE A 89 -0.87 20.91 5.93
C PHE A 89 0.62 20.99 6.25
N PRO A 90 1.51 20.50 5.34
CA PRO A 90 2.95 20.52 5.56
C PRO A 90 3.44 21.97 5.79
N HIS A 91 4.18 22.24 6.81
CA HIS A 91 4.80 21.47 7.91
C HIS A 91 4.00 21.61 9.22
N SER A 92 2.85 21.01 9.34
CA SER A 92 1.96 21.23 10.49
C SER A 92 2.48 20.60 11.79
N LYS A 93 3.38 19.60 11.69
CA LYS A 93 3.79 18.72 12.80
C LYS A 93 2.62 17.94 13.42
N CYS A 94 1.44 17.96 12.81
CA CYS A 94 0.26 17.20 13.22
C CYS A 94 0.04 16.07 12.23
N LEU A 95 0.57 14.88 12.55
CA LEU A 95 0.46 13.74 11.67
C LEU A 95 -0.94 13.13 11.76
N THR A 96 -1.53 12.89 10.61
CA THR A 96 -2.80 12.19 10.42
C THR A 96 -2.60 11.11 9.37
N PRO A 97 -2.09 9.95 9.79
CA PRO A 97 -1.65 8.91 8.85
C PRO A 97 -2.81 8.32 8.05
N THR A 98 -2.48 7.76 6.89
CA THR A 98 -3.39 6.99 6.06
C THR A 98 -3.53 5.58 6.62
N ILE A 99 -4.75 5.03 6.59
CA ILE A 99 -5.05 3.64 6.97
C ILE A 99 -5.61 2.90 5.75
N ILE A 100 -4.99 1.79 5.37
CA ILE A 100 -5.46 0.90 4.31
C ILE A 100 -5.81 -0.45 4.93
N LYS A 101 -7.09 -0.80 4.89
CA LYS A 101 -7.59 -2.01 5.52
C LYS A 101 -7.41 -3.26 4.66
N ASN A 102 -7.94 -4.41 5.14
CA ASN A 102 -7.69 -5.71 4.51
C ASN A 102 -8.17 -5.80 3.05
N ASP A 103 -7.47 -6.58 2.24
CA ASP A 103 -7.85 -6.97 0.88
C ASP A 103 -8.02 -5.80 -0.11
N VAL A 104 -7.42 -4.64 0.21
CA VAL A 104 -7.44 -3.45 -0.64
C VAL A 104 -6.42 -3.59 -1.77
N ILE A 105 -6.81 -3.13 -2.96
CA ILE A 105 -5.93 -2.99 -4.12
C ILE A 105 -5.76 -1.51 -4.43
N VAL A 106 -4.55 -1.00 -4.29
CA VAL A 106 -4.16 0.34 -4.74
C VAL A 106 -3.42 0.20 -6.06
N GLY A 107 -3.92 0.83 -7.12
CA GLY A 107 -3.28 0.87 -8.43
C GLY A 107 -1.94 1.61 -8.42
N GLY A 108 -1.26 1.66 -9.56
CA GLY A 108 -0.01 2.43 -9.67
C GLY A 108 -0.25 3.94 -9.74
N CYS A 109 0.74 4.73 -9.34
CA CYS A 109 0.69 6.20 -9.37
C CYS A 109 -0.50 6.80 -8.60
N VAL A 110 -0.89 6.18 -7.50
CA VAL A 110 -1.98 6.67 -6.63
C VAL A 110 -1.41 7.54 -5.53
N THR A 111 -2.07 8.66 -5.25
CA THR A 111 -1.81 9.49 -4.07
C THR A 111 -2.98 9.37 -3.10
N VAL A 112 -2.71 8.95 -1.87
CA VAL A 112 -3.70 8.94 -0.78
C VAL A 112 -3.38 10.07 0.17
N LEU A 113 -4.32 11.00 0.34
CA LEU A 113 -4.14 12.16 1.21
C LEU A 113 -4.18 11.78 2.70
N PRO A 114 -3.59 12.59 3.56
CA PRO A 114 -3.60 12.38 5.01
C PRO A 114 -5.00 12.27 5.58
N ASN A 115 -5.14 11.51 6.67
CA ASN A 115 -6.41 11.26 7.36
C ASN A 115 -7.46 10.52 6.52
N VAL A 116 -7.04 9.77 5.50
CA VAL A 116 -7.93 8.96 4.67
C VAL A 116 -7.87 7.51 5.12
N THR A 117 -9.03 6.89 5.29
CA THR A 117 -9.18 5.45 5.47
C THR A 117 -9.71 4.81 4.20
N ILE A 118 -8.98 3.84 3.65
CA ILE A 118 -9.46 2.98 2.58
C ILE A 118 -9.98 1.70 3.21
N ASN A 119 -11.31 1.55 3.19
CA ASN A 119 -11.95 0.41 3.87
C ASN A 119 -11.81 -0.88 3.06
N GLU A 120 -12.10 -1.98 3.74
CA GLU A 120 -11.81 -3.35 3.31
C GLU A 120 -12.36 -3.65 1.91
N ASN A 121 -11.60 -4.49 1.20
CA ASN A 121 -12.03 -5.03 -0.09
C ASN A 121 -12.33 -3.95 -1.15
N SER A 122 -11.69 -2.77 -1.04
CA SER A 122 -11.83 -1.68 -2.00
C SER A 122 -10.72 -1.71 -3.07
N VAL A 123 -10.93 -1.01 -4.17
CA VAL A 123 -9.95 -0.85 -5.25
C VAL A 123 -9.80 0.62 -5.59
N ILE A 124 -8.57 1.09 -5.64
CA ILE A 124 -8.21 2.41 -6.13
C ILE A 124 -7.62 2.25 -7.52
N ALA A 125 -8.25 2.83 -8.53
CA ALA A 125 -7.73 2.77 -9.90
C ALA A 125 -6.40 3.53 -10.04
N ALA A 126 -5.54 3.08 -10.93
CA ALA A 126 -4.26 3.73 -11.17
C ALA A 126 -4.43 5.23 -11.53
N GLY A 127 -3.48 6.06 -11.10
CA GLY A 127 -3.47 7.51 -11.34
C GLY A 127 -4.50 8.30 -10.53
N SER A 128 -5.11 7.71 -9.51
CA SER A 128 -6.12 8.39 -8.69
C SER A 128 -5.52 9.21 -7.56
N VAL A 129 -6.23 10.28 -7.16
CA VAL A 129 -5.94 11.05 -5.95
C VAL A 129 -7.10 10.87 -4.97
N VAL A 130 -6.86 10.12 -3.88
CA VAL A 130 -7.87 9.80 -2.88
C VAL A 130 -7.89 10.88 -1.81
N THR A 131 -8.97 11.64 -1.75
CA THR A 131 -9.10 12.84 -0.90
C THR A 131 -10.04 12.65 0.28
N LYS A 132 -10.79 11.55 0.32
CA LYS A 132 -11.78 11.20 1.34
C LYS A 132 -11.82 9.69 1.53
N ASP A 133 -12.38 9.23 2.63
CA ASP A 133 -12.54 7.82 2.94
C ASP A 133 -13.24 7.06 1.82
N VAL A 134 -12.75 5.85 1.56
CA VAL A 134 -13.33 4.95 0.56
C VAL A 134 -14.19 3.90 1.26
N PRO A 135 -15.50 3.80 0.94
CA PRO A 135 -16.36 2.78 1.52
C PRO A 135 -15.92 1.35 1.19
N PRO A 136 -16.22 0.37 2.05
CA PRO A 136 -15.83 -1.03 1.79
C PRO A 136 -16.44 -1.56 0.49
N GLY A 137 -15.71 -2.44 -0.18
CA GLY A 137 -16.17 -3.10 -1.40
C GLY A 137 -16.40 -2.17 -2.60
N THR A 138 -15.79 -1.00 -2.59
CA THR A 138 -15.99 0.06 -3.60
C THR A 138 -14.75 0.20 -4.50
N VAL A 139 -14.97 0.46 -5.76
CA VAL A 139 -13.91 0.86 -6.70
C VAL A 139 -14.02 2.35 -6.95
N VAL A 140 -12.92 3.08 -6.73
CA VAL A 140 -12.84 4.52 -6.97
C VAL A 140 -11.80 4.85 -8.02
N LYS A 141 -12.00 5.97 -8.75
CA LYS A 141 -11.12 6.42 -9.84
C LYS A 141 -11.12 7.94 -9.95
N GLY A 142 -10.00 8.51 -10.37
CA GLY A 142 -9.88 9.91 -10.77
C GLY A 142 -9.19 10.80 -9.74
N ALA A 143 -9.16 12.09 -10.01
CA ALA A 143 -8.57 13.13 -9.16
C ALA A 143 -9.52 14.35 -9.10
N PRO A 144 -10.28 14.52 -8.01
CA PRO A 144 -10.41 13.63 -6.86
C PRO A 144 -11.04 12.27 -7.23
N ALA A 145 -10.70 11.23 -6.46
CA ALA A 145 -11.21 9.88 -6.70
C ALA A 145 -12.70 9.78 -6.32
N GLU A 146 -13.53 9.32 -7.26
CA GLU A 146 -14.96 9.15 -7.10
C GLU A 146 -15.37 7.69 -7.35
N THR A 147 -16.50 7.27 -6.78
CA THR A 147 -17.03 5.92 -6.94
C THR A 147 -17.32 5.60 -8.41
N MET A 148 -16.78 4.48 -8.87
CA MET A 148 -16.93 4.02 -10.26
C MET A 148 -17.81 2.77 -10.38
N MET A 149 -17.61 1.80 -9.49
CA MET A 149 -18.36 0.52 -9.49
C MET A 149 -18.15 -0.21 -8.16
N THR A 150 -18.83 -1.33 -7.97
CA THR A 150 -18.62 -2.23 -6.85
C THR A 150 -17.39 -3.14 -7.10
N ARG A 151 -16.81 -3.66 -6.02
CA ARG A 151 -15.77 -4.70 -6.11
C ARG A 151 -16.25 -5.94 -6.86
N ARG A 152 -17.50 -6.33 -6.70
CA ARG A 152 -18.09 -7.48 -7.41
C ARG A 152 -18.05 -7.30 -8.92
N GLU A 153 -18.42 -6.13 -9.42
CA GLU A 153 -18.35 -5.79 -10.85
C GLU A 153 -16.91 -5.78 -11.36
N TYR A 154 -15.99 -5.22 -10.58
CA TYR A 154 -14.56 -5.25 -10.88
C TYR A 154 -14.04 -6.68 -11.03
N GLU A 155 -14.32 -7.58 -10.08
CA GLU A 155 -13.87 -8.97 -10.14
C GLU A 155 -14.49 -9.73 -11.32
N SER A 156 -15.72 -9.42 -11.69
CA SER A 156 -16.36 -9.97 -12.89
C SER A 156 -15.64 -9.54 -14.18
N LYS A 157 -15.25 -8.26 -14.29
CA LYS A 157 -14.46 -7.75 -15.40
C LYS A 157 -13.06 -8.38 -15.43
N ARG A 158 -12.40 -8.47 -14.27
CA ARG A 158 -11.09 -9.09 -14.12
C ARG A 158 -11.09 -10.55 -14.58
N LYS A 159 -12.08 -11.34 -14.16
CA LYS A 159 -12.22 -12.75 -14.58
C LYS A 159 -12.36 -12.88 -16.10
N ARG A 160 -13.20 -12.07 -16.75
CA ARG A 160 -13.37 -12.07 -18.20
C ARG A 160 -12.06 -11.71 -18.92
N PHE A 161 -11.35 -10.70 -18.45
CA PHE A 161 -10.05 -10.30 -19.02
C PHE A 161 -9.03 -11.43 -18.93
N ILE A 162 -8.90 -12.08 -17.76
CA ILE A 162 -7.96 -13.20 -17.58
C ILE A 162 -8.31 -14.37 -18.49
N ALA A 163 -9.59 -14.70 -18.64
CA ALA A 163 -10.04 -15.78 -19.52
C ALA A 163 -9.68 -15.47 -20.99
N SER A 164 -9.91 -14.25 -21.46
CA SER A 164 -9.57 -13.84 -22.83
C SER A 164 -8.06 -13.79 -23.09
N ALA A 165 -7.26 -13.43 -22.11
CA ALA A 165 -5.80 -13.33 -22.22
C ALA A 165 -5.10 -14.71 -22.25
N ARG A 166 -5.71 -15.74 -21.64
CA ARG A 166 -5.17 -17.10 -21.63
C ARG A 166 -5.56 -17.94 -22.85
N GLY A 167 -6.48 -17.45 -23.68
CA GLY A 167 -6.91 -18.09 -24.91
C GLY A 167 -6.18 -17.57 -26.17
N LYS A 168 -5.19 -16.69 -25.98
CA LYS A 168 -4.24 -16.25 -27.00
C LYS A 168 -2.87 -16.86 -26.74
#